data_48533559e3b1cb00ddec2f0067bc8818
#
_entry.id   48533559e3b1cb00ddec2f0067bc8818
#
_cell.length_a   1.000
_cell.length_b   1.000
_cell.length_c   1.000
_cell.angle_alpha   90.00
_cell.angle_beta   90.00
_cell.angle_gamma   90.00
#
_symmetry.space_group_name_H-M   'P 1'
#
loop_
_entity.id
_entity.type
_entity.pdbx_description
1 polymer ?
#
loop_
_entity_poly.entity_id
_entity_poly.type
_entity_poly.pdbx_seq_one_letter_code
_entity_poly.pdbx_strand_id
1 'polypeptide(L)'
;TKQDFLLFKNFKKADETDNLVDFSKQFAETLEDSSVCVKDDDLDSGNLQNQSDSKESEEILFELKNVNVGWDGKLVLKNLSWKLKKGEHWLIQGPNGCGKTTLLELITGDNKQVYCNDVTIFGIKRGSGESIWDIKKHLGIVSYRLHVEYRMVGNTSIQNVIISGFKDSIGLYETPTDVEIQIAKKWLSLAGFEGRELESFGSLSYGEQRAILILRSVVKSPKI
;
A
#
# COMPACT_ATOMS: atom_id res chain seq x y z
N THR A 1 -13.15 33.31 -7.15
CA THR A 1 -12.67 32.25 -6.27
C THR A 1 -12.27 31.09 -7.14
N LYS A 2 -10.96 30.95 -7.40
CA LYS A 2 -10.41 29.80 -8.11
C LYS A 2 -10.67 28.57 -7.24
N GLN A 3 -11.47 27.63 -7.74
CA GLN A 3 -11.62 26.33 -7.16
C GLN A 3 -10.27 25.62 -7.32
N ASP A 4 -9.61 25.30 -6.21
CA ASP A 4 -8.39 24.50 -6.20
C ASP A 4 -8.81 23.05 -6.45
N PHE A 5 -8.65 22.59 -7.70
CA PHE A 5 -9.04 21.26 -8.10
C PHE A 5 -7.92 20.25 -7.84
N LEU A 6 -8.27 19.12 -7.22
CA LEU A 6 -7.49 17.91 -7.29
C LEU A 6 -7.52 17.43 -8.75
N LEU A 7 -6.36 17.35 -9.39
CA LEU A 7 -6.19 16.78 -10.71
C LEU A 7 -5.86 15.29 -10.56
N PHE A 8 -6.75 14.44 -11.07
CA PHE A 8 -6.53 13.00 -11.14
C PHE A 8 -6.04 12.66 -12.55
N LYS A 9 -4.90 12.01 -12.65
CA LYS A 9 -4.37 11.48 -13.91
C LYS A 9 -4.15 10.00 -13.77
N ASN A 10 -4.83 9.22 -14.62
CA ASN A 10 -4.54 7.81 -14.79
C ASN A 10 -3.39 7.67 -15.80
N PHE A 11 -2.33 7.02 -15.40
CA PHE A 11 -1.23 6.64 -16.27
C PHE A 11 -1.48 5.23 -16.77
N LYS A 12 -1.90 5.06 -18.02
CA LYS A 12 -1.74 3.78 -18.70
C LYS A 12 -0.24 3.49 -18.76
N LYS A 13 0.14 2.22 -18.56
CA LYS A 13 1.53 1.75 -18.70
C LYS A 13 2.15 2.43 -19.90
N ALA A 14 3.20 3.22 -19.67
CA ALA A 14 4.00 3.78 -20.77
C ALA A 14 4.58 2.59 -21.53
N ASP A 15 4.47 2.64 -22.86
CA ASP A 15 5.09 1.67 -23.73
C ASP A 15 6.57 1.51 -23.38
N GLU A 16 6.99 0.31 -23.32
CA GLU A 16 8.27 -0.25 -22.91
C GLU A 16 9.48 0.61 -23.33
N THR A 17 10.17 1.14 -22.34
CA THR A 17 11.57 1.51 -22.46
C THR A 17 12.39 0.49 -21.68
N ASP A 18 13.24 -0.23 -22.35
CA ASP A 18 13.82 -1.54 -22.11
C ASP A 18 14.62 -1.81 -20.81
N ASN A 19 14.74 -0.88 -19.87
CA ASN A 19 15.60 -1.06 -18.69
C ASN A 19 14.86 -1.12 -17.34
N LEU A 20 13.57 -0.76 -17.29
CA LEU A 20 12.72 -0.92 -16.10
C LEU A 20 11.91 -2.22 -16.14
N VAL A 21 11.77 -2.81 -17.31
CA VAL A 21 10.99 -4.03 -17.57
C VAL A 21 11.66 -5.26 -16.97
N ASP A 22 13.01 -5.30 -16.97
CA ASP A 22 13.76 -6.44 -16.44
C ASP A 22 13.64 -6.54 -14.91
N PHE A 23 13.66 -5.40 -14.22
CA PHE A 23 13.49 -5.36 -12.77
C PHE A 23 12.06 -5.71 -12.37
N SER A 24 11.05 -5.28 -13.13
CA SER A 24 9.65 -5.59 -12.85
C SER A 24 9.29 -7.05 -13.15
N LYS A 25 9.92 -7.69 -14.13
CA LYS A 25 9.75 -9.12 -14.42
C LYS A 25 10.41 -9.99 -13.36
N GLN A 26 11.66 -9.71 -12.98
CA GLN A 26 12.33 -10.40 -11.86
C GLN A 26 11.55 -10.22 -10.54
N PHE A 27 10.94 -9.06 -10.36
CA PHE A 27 10.12 -8.75 -9.20
C PHE A 27 8.80 -9.54 -9.19
N ALA A 28 8.14 -9.69 -10.35
CA ALA A 28 6.91 -10.47 -10.49
C ALA A 28 7.16 -11.98 -10.31
N GLU A 29 8.21 -12.53 -10.91
CA GLU A 29 8.61 -13.94 -10.74
C GLU A 29 8.97 -14.26 -9.29
N THR A 30 9.58 -13.30 -8.59
CA THR A 30 9.90 -13.45 -7.15
C THR A 30 8.66 -13.42 -6.26
N LEU A 31 7.59 -12.72 -6.66
CA LEU A 31 6.31 -12.71 -5.94
C LEU A 31 5.54 -14.02 -6.12
N GLU A 32 5.59 -14.63 -7.31
CA GLU A 32 4.95 -15.93 -7.57
C GLU A 32 5.63 -17.06 -6.79
N ASP A 33 6.95 -17.03 -6.64
CA ASP A 33 7.72 -17.98 -5.83
C ASP A 33 7.54 -17.79 -4.31
N SER A 34 7.16 -16.60 -3.87
CA SER A 34 6.95 -16.27 -2.45
C SER A 34 5.51 -16.45 -1.97
N SER A 35 4.60 -16.93 -2.82
CA SER A 35 3.26 -17.37 -2.40
C SER A 35 3.35 -18.65 -1.59
N VAL A 36 3.92 -18.56 -0.39
CA VAL A 36 3.70 -19.55 0.66
C VAL A 36 2.25 -19.37 1.10
N CYS A 37 1.38 -20.22 0.55
CA CYS A 37 0.02 -20.36 1.02
C CYS A 37 0.03 -20.64 2.53
N VAL A 38 -0.40 -19.68 3.32
CA VAL A 38 -0.98 -19.98 4.62
C VAL A 38 -2.26 -20.73 4.29
N LYS A 39 -2.25 -22.04 4.50
CA LYS A 39 -3.45 -22.86 4.44
C LYS A 39 -4.29 -22.49 5.65
N ASP A 40 -5.35 -21.76 5.44
CA ASP A 40 -6.50 -21.82 6.31
C ASP A 40 -7.21 -23.13 5.96
N ASP A 41 -7.11 -24.11 6.85
CA ASP A 41 -7.91 -25.33 6.82
C ASP A 41 -9.36 -24.98 7.14
N ASP A 42 -10.25 -25.69 6.42
CA ASP A 42 -11.71 -25.79 6.56
C ASP A 42 -12.56 -24.80 5.74
N LEU A 43 -13.11 -25.33 4.63
CA LEU A 43 -14.52 -25.65 4.44
C LEU A 43 -14.88 -25.99 2.97
N ASP A 44 -15.27 -27.23 2.84
CA ASP A 44 -16.36 -27.82 2.06
C ASP A 44 -16.42 -27.65 0.54
N SER A 45 -16.44 -28.85 -0.05
CA SER A 45 -16.61 -29.16 -1.46
C SER A 45 -18.02 -28.84 -1.98
N GLY A 46 -18.11 -27.99 -2.97
CA GLY A 46 -19.32 -27.76 -3.74
C GLY A 46 -19.00 -27.61 -5.24
N ASN A 47 -19.19 -28.71 -5.96
CA ASN A 47 -19.18 -28.79 -7.43
C ASN A 47 -19.94 -27.64 -8.10
N LEU A 48 -19.32 -26.93 -9.04
CA LEU A 48 -20.04 -26.32 -10.15
C LEU A 48 -19.16 -26.22 -11.41
N GLN A 49 -19.69 -26.79 -12.45
CA GLN A 49 -19.15 -26.94 -13.79
C GLN A 49 -18.93 -25.62 -14.53
N ASN A 50 -17.89 -25.64 -15.35
CA ASN A 50 -17.58 -24.80 -16.50
C ASN A 50 -18.73 -23.97 -17.07
N GLN A 51 -18.52 -22.65 -17.13
CA GLN A 51 -18.87 -21.85 -18.30
C GLN A 51 -17.80 -20.77 -18.49
N SER A 52 -17.05 -20.92 -19.56
CA SER A 52 -16.13 -19.94 -20.14
C SER A 52 -16.96 -18.76 -20.68
N ASP A 53 -16.92 -17.63 -19.96
CA ASP A 53 -17.17 -16.32 -20.55
C ASP A 53 -16.19 -15.33 -19.90
N SER A 54 -15.14 -15.01 -20.65
CA SER A 54 -14.11 -14.04 -20.33
C SER A 54 -14.67 -12.61 -20.35
N LYS A 55 -15.36 -12.23 -19.29
CA LYS A 55 -15.43 -10.86 -18.81
C LYS A 55 -14.50 -10.79 -17.62
N GLU A 56 -13.27 -10.29 -17.84
CA GLU A 56 -12.46 -9.75 -16.75
C GLU A 56 -13.37 -8.74 -16.02
N SER A 57 -13.95 -9.15 -14.92
CA SER A 57 -14.66 -8.25 -14.03
C SER A 57 -13.59 -7.28 -13.49
N GLU A 58 -13.63 -6.02 -13.96
CA GLU A 58 -12.71 -4.97 -13.52
C GLU A 58 -12.80 -4.85 -12.00
N GLU A 59 -11.85 -5.45 -11.29
CA GLU A 59 -11.80 -5.44 -9.82
C GLU A 59 -11.61 -3.99 -9.33
N ILE A 60 -12.65 -3.44 -8.67
CA ILE A 60 -12.58 -2.10 -8.07
C ILE A 60 -11.91 -2.24 -6.71
N LEU A 61 -10.75 -1.63 -6.56
CA LEU A 61 -9.98 -1.63 -5.32
C LEU A 61 -10.47 -0.56 -4.35
N PHE A 62 -10.94 0.58 -4.89
CA PHE A 62 -11.37 1.71 -4.09
C PHE A 62 -12.48 2.49 -4.80
N GLU A 63 -13.53 2.88 -4.07
CA GLU A 63 -14.64 3.69 -4.60
C GLU A 63 -15.08 4.75 -3.59
N LEU A 64 -15.16 5.98 -4.06
CA LEU A 64 -15.77 7.12 -3.39
C LEU A 64 -17.03 7.55 -4.11
N LYS A 65 -18.11 7.81 -3.38
CA LYS A 65 -19.36 8.34 -3.94
C LYS A 65 -19.79 9.60 -3.19
N ASN A 66 -19.77 10.74 -3.88
CA ASN A 66 -20.23 12.04 -3.38
C ASN A 66 -19.63 12.42 -2.02
N VAL A 67 -18.35 12.12 -1.80
CA VAL A 67 -17.65 12.29 -0.53
C VAL A 67 -17.43 13.76 -0.22
N ASN A 68 -17.77 14.16 1.01
CA ASN A 68 -17.56 15.48 1.54
C ASN A 68 -16.76 15.40 2.83
N VAL A 69 -15.61 16.08 2.87
CA VAL A 69 -14.73 16.12 4.04
C VAL A 69 -14.34 17.55 4.35
N GLY A 70 -14.45 17.93 5.60
CA GLY A 70 -14.08 19.28 6.02
C GLY A 70 -14.05 19.43 7.54
N TRP A 71 -13.60 20.59 7.98
CA TRP A 71 -13.49 20.97 9.39
C TRP A 71 -13.99 22.39 9.58
N ASP A 72 -14.61 22.67 10.71
CA ASP A 72 -15.09 23.99 11.11
C ASP A 72 -15.96 24.69 10.02
N GLY A 73 -16.84 23.91 9.39
CA GLY A 73 -17.73 24.40 8.33
C GLY A 73 -17.04 24.62 6.96
N LYS A 74 -15.74 24.40 6.85
CA LYS A 74 -15.01 24.54 5.59
C LYS A 74 -14.77 23.16 4.97
N LEU A 75 -15.40 22.91 3.82
CA LEU A 75 -15.17 21.69 3.05
C LEU A 75 -13.85 21.76 2.32
N VAL A 76 -13.03 20.72 2.46
CA VAL A 76 -11.76 20.48 1.77
C VAL A 76 -11.98 19.58 0.56
N LEU A 77 -12.71 18.47 0.74
CA LEU A 77 -13.21 17.66 -0.37
C LEU A 77 -14.70 17.93 -0.52
N LYS A 78 -15.15 18.19 -1.75
CA LYS A 78 -16.54 18.55 -2.05
C LYS A 78 -17.07 17.64 -3.14
N ASN A 79 -18.10 16.85 -2.80
CA ASN A 79 -18.82 15.99 -3.73
C ASN A 79 -17.88 15.15 -4.61
N LEU A 80 -16.83 14.60 -3.99
CA LEU A 80 -15.81 13.85 -4.70
C LEU A 80 -16.31 12.42 -4.98
N SER A 81 -16.33 12.05 -6.26
CA SER A 81 -16.59 10.68 -6.70
C SER A 81 -15.40 10.19 -7.52
N TRP A 82 -14.85 9.04 -7.13
CA TRP A 82 -13.69 8.48 -7.79
C TRP A 82 -13.62 6.97 -7.58
N LYS A 83 -13.07 6.25 -8.57
CA LYS A 83 -12.84 4.80 -8.51
C LYS A 83 -11.40 4.51 -8.91
N LEU A 84 -10.80 3.56 -8.22
CA LEU A 84 -9.52 2.97 -8.55
C LEU A 84 -9.74 1.49 -8.87
N LYS A 85 -9.31 1.06 -10.06
CA LYS A 85 -9.39 -0.32 -10.51
C LYS A 85 -8.02 -0.98 -10.40
N LYS A 86 -8.01 -2.30 -10.31
CA LYS A 86 -6.78 -3.09 -10.33
C LYS A 86 -5.99 -2.81 -11.62
N GLY A 87 -4.68 -2.62 -11.47
CA GLY A 87 -3.77 -2.33 -12.57
C GLY A 87 -3.77 -0.86 -13.03
N GLU A 88 -4.57 0.02 -12.42
CA GLU A 88 -4.50 1.45 -12.68
C GLU A 88 -3.43 2.12 -11.82
N HIS A 89 -2.74 3.11 -12.40
CA HIS A 89 -1.75 3.95 -11.72
C HIS A 89 -2.20 5.41 -11.76
N TRP A 90 -2.38 6.02 -10.60
CA TRP A 90 -2.91 7.37 -10.49
C TRP A 90 -1.91 8.33 -9.87
N LEU A 91 -1.79 9.50 -10.47
CA LEU A 91 -1.10 10.65 -9.90
C LEU A 91 -2.14 11.67 -9.41
N ILE A 92 -2.06 12.01 -8.12
CA ILE A 92 -2.92 13.03 -7.51
C ILE A 92 -2.11 14.31 -7.39
N GLN A 93 -2.49 15.35 -8.14
CA GLN A 93 -1.81 16.64 -8.16
C GLN A 93 -2.75 17.75 -7.72
N GLY A 94 -2.17 18.84 -7.21
CA GLY A 94 -2.89 20.05 -6.82
C GLY A 94 -2.04 20.93 -5.92
N PRO A 95 -2.45 22.18 -5.67
CA PRO A 95 -1.75 23.10 -4.78
C PRO A 95 -1.75 22.60 -3.32
N ASN A 96 -0.93 23.25 -2.48
CA ASN A 96 -0.95 22.93 -1.04
C ASN A 96 -2.31 23.31 -0.45
N GLY A 97 -2.85 22.45 0.42
CA GLY A 97 -4.15 22.65 1.06
C GLY A 97 -5.36 22.21 0.22
N CYS A 98 -5.20 21.71 -1.01
CA CYS A 98 -6.34 21.27 -1.85
C CYS A 98 -6.95 19.91 -1.45
N GLY A 99 -6.42 19.24 -0.41
CA GLY A 99 -7.01 18.00 0.11
C GLY A 99 -6.32 16.70 -0.30
N LYS A 100 -5.12 16.73 -0.90
CA LYS A 100 -4.38 15.51 -1.29
C LYS A 100 -4.15 14.56 -0.10
N THR A 101 -3.63 15.09 1.00
CA THR A 101 -3.40 14.31 2.23
C THR A 101 -4.71 13.79 2.80
N THR A 102 -5.73 14.63 2.85
CA THR A 102 -7.08 14.26 3.31
C THR A 102 -7.66 13.09 2.49
N LEU A 103 -7.48 13.11 1.17
CA LEU A 103 -7.91 12.01 0.30
C LEU A 103 -7.13 10.72 0.60
N LEU A 104 -5.80 10.80 0.76
CA LEU A 104 -4.99 9.64 1.12
C LEU A 104 -5.38 9.10 2.50
N GLU A 105 -5.65 9.96 3.48
CA GLU A 105 -6.12 9.54 4.81
C GLU A 105 -7.49 8.86 4.78
N LEU A 106 -8.36 9.18 3.82
CA LEU A 106 -9.60 8.42 3.61
C LEU A 106 -9.32 7.01 3.09
N ILE A 107 -8.35 6.87 2.17
CA ILE A 107 -7.95 5.57 1.61
C ILE A 107 -7.30 4.70 2.68
N THR A 108 -6.39 5.26 3.48
CA THR A 108 -5.69 4.54 4.55
C THR A 108 -6.56 4.28 5.77
N GLY A 109 -7.73 4.91 5.85
CA GLY A 109 -8.65 4.82 6.98
C GLY A 109 -8.22 5.65 8.19
N ASP A 110 -7.21 6.51 8.07
CA ASP A 110 -6.73 7.36 9.17
C ASP A 110 -7.66 8.54 9.44
N ASN A 111 -8.49 8.94 8.46
CA ASN A 111 -9.50 9.98 8.63
C ASN A 111 -10.84 9.41 9.08
N LYS A 112 -11.28 9.78 10.29
CA LYS A 112 -12.55 9.29 10.87
C LYS A 112 -13.81 9.68 10.06
N GLN A 113 -13.74 10.72 9.23
CA GLN A 113 -14.87 11.12 8.38
C GLN A 113 -15.16 10.10 7.25
N VAL A 114 -14.31 9.09 7.08
CA VAL A 114 -14.57 7.94 6.20
C VAL A 114 -15.88 7.24 6.57
N TYR A 115 -16.24 7.18 7.86
CA TYR A 115 -17.45 6.53 8.35
C TYR A 115 -18.73 7.33 8.11
N CYS A 116 -18.61 8.64 7.83
CA CYS A 116 -19.74 9.53 7.51
C CYS A 116 -19.95 9.68 6.00
N ASN A 117 -19.16 8.99 5.19
CA ASN A 117 -19.17 9.09 3.74
C ASN A 117 -19.37 7.71 3.07
N ASP A 118 -19.77 7.71 1.81
CA ASP A 118 -19.89 6.47 1.04
C ASP A 118 -18.54 6.09 0.42
N VAL A 119 -17.77 5.31 1.18
CA VAL A 119 -16.43 4.85 0.85
C VAL A 119 -16.41 3.34 0.89
N THR A 120 -15.96 2.71 -0.19
CA THR A 120 -15.76 1.26 -0.29
C THR A 120 -14.31 0.98 -0.64
N ILE A 121 -13.66 0.08 0.11
CA ILE A 121 -12.27 -0.32 -0.07
C ILE A 121 -12.22 -1.84 -0.14
N PHE A 122 -11.62 -2.39 -1.22
CA PHE A 122 -11.54 -3.84 -1.47
C PHE A 122 -12.92 -4.54 -1.41
N GLY A 123 -13.97 -3.86 -1.86
CA GLY A 123 -15.35 -4.36 -1.81
C GLY A 123 -16.03 -4.23 -0.44
N ILE A 124 -15.34 -3.76 0.59
CA ILE A 124 -15.87 -3.58 1.96
C ILE A 124 -16.30 -2.13 2.14
N LYS A 125 -17.57 -1.88 2.42
CA LYS A 125 -18.07 -0.54 2.74
C LYS A 125 -17.58 -0.12 4.14
N ARG A 126 -17.01 1.09 4.24
CA ARG A 126 -16.51 1.60 5.52
C ARG A 126 -17.67 1.83 6.50
N GLY A 127 -17.48 1.34 7.73
CA GLY A 127 -18.51 1.41 8.78
C GLY A 127 -19.44 0.20 8.81
N SER A 128 -19.14 -0.88 8.09
CA SER A 128 -19.91 -2.14 8.14
C SER A 128 -19.48 -3.10 9.26
N GLY A 129 -18.58 -2.66 10.16
CA GLY A 129 -18.06 -3.47 11.28
C GLY A 129 -16.65 -4.01 11.05
N GLU A 130 -16.02 -3.67 9.94
CA GLU A 130 -14.66 -4.06 9.58
C GLU A 130 -13.60 -3.40 10.47
N SER A 131 -12.50 -4.11 10.70
CA SER A 131 -11.32 -3.55 11.34
C SER A 131 -10.51 -2.70 10.35
N ILE A 132 -9.89 -1.62 10.83
CA ILE A 132 -8.92 -0.84 10.05
C ILE A 132 -7.74 -1.73 9.60
N TRP A 133 -7.38 -2.71 10.38
CA TRP A 133 -6.29 -3.65 10.07
C TRP A 133 -6.61 -4.54 8.88
N ASP A 134 -7.89 -4.91 8.66
CA ASP A 134 -8.34 -5.67 7.49
C ASP A 134 -8.10 -4.92 6.18
N ILE A 135 -8.03 -3.61 6.24
CA ILE A 135 -7.71 -2.75 5.10
C ILE A 135 -6.21 -2.52 5.01
N LYS A 136 -5.57 -2.15 6.14
CA LYS A 136 -4.14 -1.83 6.16
C LYS A 136 -3.24 -2.98 5.71
N LYS A 137 -3.64 -4.23 5.97
CA LYS A 137 -2.89 -5.41 5.48
C LYS A 137 -2.75 -5.46 3.95
N HIS A 138 -3.66 -4.81 3.21
CA HIS A 138 -3.66 -4.76 1.74
C HIS A 138 -3.10 -3.47 1.16
N LEU A 139 -2.61 -2.54 2.00
CA LEU A 139 -2.06 -1.25 1.59
C LEU A 139 -0.56 -1.19 1.82
N GLY A 140 0.21 -0.84 0.80
CA GLY A 140 1.62 -0.49 0.90
C GLY A 140 1.78 1.03 1.00
N ILE A 141 2.20 1.54 2.15
CA ILE A 141 2.27 2.98 2.40
C ILE A 141 3.71 3.43 2.56
N VAL A 142 4.12 4.41 1.75
CA VAL A 142 5.39 5.13 1.90
C VAL A 142 5.09 6.61 2.11
N SER A 143 5.51 7.16 3.25
CA SER A 143 5.29 8.56 3.58
C SER A 143 6.54 9.23 4.15
N TYR A 144 6.59 10.55 4.08
CA TYR A 144 7.65 11.32 4.75
C TYR A 144 7.60 11.16 6.27
N ARG A 145 6.40 11.12 6.85
CA ARG A 145 6.18 10.90 8.28
C ARG A 145 6.84 9.58 8.72
N LEU A 146 6.60 8.50 8.01
CA LEU A 146 7.19 7.20 8.30
C LEU A 146 8.74 7.26 8.27
N HIS A 147 9.31 8.01 7.33
CA HIS A 147 10.76 8.22 7.27
C HIS A 147 11.30 8.91 8.53
N VAL A 148 10.64 9.99 8.97
CA VAL A 148 11.06 10.73 10.19
C VAL A 148 10.94 9.83 11.42
N GLU A 149 9.86 9.08 11.56
CA GLU A 149 9.60 8.19 12.68
C GLU A 149 10.68 7.10 12.79
N TYR A 150 11.07 6.45 11.67
CA TYR A 150 12.17 5.48 11.70
C TYR A 150 13.53 6.08 12.04
N ARG A 151 13.80 7.31 11.64
CA ARG A 151 15.02 8.01 12.06
C ARG A 151 15.04 8.30 13.56
N MET A 152 13.88 8.48 14.19
CA MET A 152 13.77 8.72 15.63
C MET A 152 13.84 7.44 16.47
N VAL A 153 13.50 6.27 15.92
CA VAL A 153 13.55 4.98 16.64
C VAL A 153 15.00 4.53 16.94
N GLY A 154 16.01 5.19 16.38
CA GLY A 154 17.42 4.93 16.71
C GLY A 154 18.03 3.78 15.90
N ASN A 155 18.79 2.88 16.55
CA ASN A 155 19.61 1.85 15.89
C ASN A 155 18.80 0.63 15.41
N THR A 156 17.70 0.84 14.70
CA THR A 156 16.93 -0.27 14.11
C THR A 156 17.66 -0.77 12.86
N SER A 157 17.90 -2.09 12.76
CA SER A 157 18.51 -2.69 11.58
C SER A 157 17.59 -2.61 10.38
N ILE A 158 18.16 -2.54 9.17
CA ILE A 158 17.35 -2.47 7.93
C ILE A 158 16.47 -3.71 7.75
N GLN A 159 16.92 -4.87 8.18
CA GLN A 159 16.12 -6.09 8.19
C GLN A 159 14.86 -5.90 9.08
N ASN A 160 15.04 -5.36 10.29
CA ASN A 160 13.92 -5.14 11.20
C ASN A 160 12.93 -4.09 10.69
N VAL A 161 13.43 -3.07 9.97
CA VAL A 161 12.57 -2.08 9.29
C VAL A 161 11.67 -2.78 8.26
N ILE A 162 12.20 -3.69 7.44
CA ILE A 162 11.41 -4.43 6.45
C ILE A 162 10.40 -5.35 7.16
N ILE A 163 10.85 -6.13 8.16
CA ILE A 163 9.98 -7.06 8.88
C ILE A 163 8.81 -6.35 9.56
N SER A 164 9.02 -5.15 10.08
CA SER A 164 7.93 -4.35 10.67
C SER A 164 6.81 -3.99 9.67
N GLY A 165 7.07 -4.13 8.36
CA GLY A 165 6.09 -3.96 7.29
C GLY A 165 4.98 -5.02 7.32
N PHE A 166 5.25 -6.23 7.80
CA PHE A 166 4.22 -7.27 7.94
C PHE A 166 3.16 -6.91 8.98
N LYS A 167 3.55 -6.14 10.00
CA LYS A 167 2.70 -5.72 11.11
C LYS A 167 2.19 -4.28 10.99
N ASP A 168 2.57 -3.55 9.94
CA ASP A 168 2.31 -2.10 9.79
C ASP A 168 2.74 -1.26 11.02
N SER A 169 3.67 -1.76 11.81
CA SER A 169 4.19 -1.10 13.02
C SER A 169 5.43 -0.27 12.71
N ILE A 170 5.73 0.70 13.57
CA ILE A 170 7.00 1.42 13.57
C ILE A 170 7.88 0.75 14.61
N GLY A 171 8.91 0.05 14.13
CA GLY A 171 9.72 -0.83 14.98
C GLY A 171 9.13 -2.22 15.15
N LEU A 172 9.93 -3.08 15.77
CA LEU A 172 9.60 -4.50 15.98
C LEU A 172 9.28 -4.70 17.46
N TYR A 173 8.04 -5.09 17.77
CA TYR A 173 7.56 -5.32 19.15
C TYR A 173 7.41 -6.80 19.46
N GLU A 174 7.45 -7.66 18.46
CA GLU A 174 7.34 -9.11 18.57
C GLU A 174 8.59 -9.76 17.97
N THR A 175 8.93 -10.95 18.44
CA THR A 175 10.01 -11.74 17.84
C THR A 175 9.60 -12.16 16.43
N PRO A 176 10.38 -11.82 15.40
CA PRO A 176 10.05 -12.20 14.03
C PRO A 176 10.15 -13.73 13.86
N THR A 177 9.30 -14.24 12.98
CA THR A 177 9.37 -15.64 12.58
C THR A 177 10.52 -15.86 11.58
N ASP A 178 11.01 -17.11 11.50
CA ASP A 178 12.05 -17.47 10.53
C ASP A 178 11.63 -17.16 9.08
N VAL A 179 10.34 -17.32 8.76
CA VAL A 179 9.77 -17.01 7.44
C VAL A 179 9.87 -15.50 7.14
N GLU A 180 9.47 -14.63 8.08
CA GLU A 180 9.58 -13.18 7.92
C GLU A 180 11.03 -12.74 7.72
N ILE A 181 11.97 -13.36 8.47
CA ILE A 181 13.41 -13.09 8.32
C ILE A 181 13.90 -13.49 6.92
N GLN A 182 13.53 -14.66 6.41
CA GLN A 182 13.94 -15.13 5.09
C GLN A 182 13.37 -14.24 3.97
N ILE A 183 12.10 -13.86 4.06
CA ILE A 183 11.48 -12.94 3.10
C ILE A 183 12.20 -11.58 3.12
N ALA A 184 12.46 -11.02 4.30
CA ALA A 184 13.18 -9.75 4.42
C ALA A 184 14.58 -9.81 3.80
N LYS A 185 15.32 -10.90 4.05
CA LYS A 185 16.65 -11.12 3.44
C LYS A 185 16.58 -11.21 1.92
N LYS A 186 15.58 -11.94 1.36
CA LYS A 186 15.37 -12.03 -0.08
C LYS A 186 15.14 -10.64 -0.69
N TRP A 187 14.30 -9.80 -0.07
CA TRP A 187 14.07 -8.44 -0.52
C TRP A 187 15.30 -7.55 -0.43
N LEU A 188 16.09 -7.69 0.63
CA LEU A 188 17.37 -6.96 0.78
C LEU A 188 18.38 -7.35 -0.28
N SER A 189 18.54 -8.67 -0.55
CA SER A 189 19.44 -9.15 -1.60
C SER A 189 19.03 -8.63 -2.97
N LEU A 190 17.73 -8.69 -3.34
CA LEU A 190 17.21 -8.14 -4.59
C LEU A 190 17.49 -6.64 -4.78
N ALA A 191 17.51 -5.89 -3.69
CA ALA A 191 17.76 -4.45 -3.72
C ALA A 191 19.25 -4.08 -3.56
N GLY A 192 20.16 -5.07 -3.56
CA GLY A 192 21.61 -4.83 -3.44
C GLY A 192 22.10 -4.55 -2.02
N PHE A 193 21.36 -4.95 -0.99
CA PHE A 193 21.73 -4.82 0.42
C PHE A 193 22.18 -6.16 1.04
N GLU A 194 22.56 -7.13 0.24
CA GLU A 194 23.08 -8.42 0.71
C GLU A 194 24.29 -8.23 1.63
N GLY A 195 24.31 -8.91 2.78
CA GLY A 195 25.35 -8.80 3.79
C GLY A 195 25.28 -7.53 4.67
N ARG A 196 24.29 -6.66 4.44
CA ARG A 196 24.09 -5.42 5.20
C ARG A 196 22.84 -5.46 6.11
N GLU A 197 22.26 -6.62 6.32
CA GLU A 197 20.95 -6.83 6.99
C GLU A 197 20.91 -6.23 8.39
N LEU A 198 22.03 -6.25 9.09
CA LEU A 198 22.16 -5.73 10.47
C LEU A 198 22.60 -4.27 10.52
N GLU A 199 22.84 -3.64 9.39
CA GLU A 199 23.20 -2.23 9.33
C GLU A 199 22.06 -1.36 9.87
N SER A 200 22.42 -0.28 10.59
CA SER A 200 21.42 0.65 11.14
C SER A 200 20.74 1.44 10.01
N PHE A 201 19.42 1.55 10.05
CA PHE A 201 18.67 2.41 9.12
C PHE A 201 19.16 3.86 9.14
N GLY A 202 19.56 4.35 10.31
CA GLY A 202 20.06 5.72 10.47
C GLY A 202 21.41 6.01 9.82
N SER A 203 22.25 4.96 9.59
CA SER A 203 23.57 5.11 8.95
C SER A 203 23.50 5.18 7.42
N LEU A 204 22.37 4.76 6.84
CA LEU A 204 22.15 4.76 5.40
C LEU A 204 22.05 6.18 4.83
N SER A 205 22.44 6.33 3.57
CA SER A 205 22.14 7.53 2.79
C SER A 205 20.61 7.74 2.66
N TYR A 206 20.19 8.98 2.39
CA TYR A 206 18.77 9.30 2.23
C TYR A 206 18.08 8.45 1.14
N GLY A 207 18.77 8.20 0.03
CA GLY A 207 18.26 7.34 -1.06
C GLY A 207 18.06 5.89 -0.63
N GLU A 208 19.07 5.32 0.07
CA GLU A 208 18.98 3.96 0.62
C GLU A 208 17.86 3.85 1.67
N GLN A 209 17.72 4.84 2.57
CA GLN A 209 16.62 4.87 3.52
C GLN A 209 15.25 4.82 2.81
N ARG A 210 15.10 5.55 1.70
CA ARG A 210 13.87 5.50 0.88
C ARG A 210 13.66 4.14 0.24
N ALA A 211 14.71 3.52 -0.30
CA ALA A 211 14.65 2.16 -0.85
C ALA A 211 14.17 1.16 0.21
N ILE A 212 14.72 1.18 1.41
CA ILE A 212 14.30 0.29 2.51
C ILE A 212 12.82 0.52 2.88
N LEU A 213 12.33 1.76 2.91
CA LEU A 213 10.92 2.05 3.20
C LEU A 213 9.98 1.56 2.07
N ILE A 214 10.44 1.59 0.83
CA ILE A 214 9.70 0.99 -0.29
C ILE A 214 9.65 -0.53 -0.11
N LEU A 215 10.77 -1.20 0.16
CA LEU A 215 10.79 -2.64 0.43
C LEU A 215 9.87 -3.01 1.60
N ARG A 216 9.89 -2.23 2.68
CA ARG A 216 8.97 -2.38 3.81
C ARG A 216 7.50 -2.32 3.37
N SER A 217 7.15 -1.43 2.46
CA SER A 217 5.76 -1.26 2.01
C SER A 217 5.26 -2.43 1.16
N VAL A 218 6.15 -3.12 0.43
CA VAL A 218 5.80 -4.20 -0.49
C VAL A 218 5.99 -5.60 0.10
N VAL A 219 6.67 -5.74 1.25
CA VAL A 219 7.03 -7.04 1.84
C VAL A 219 5.85 -7.96 2.11
N LYS A 220 4.68 -7.40 2.38
CA LYS A 220 3.42 -8.13 2.60
C LYS A 220 2.56 -8.31 1.34
N SER A 221 3.11 -8.02 0.15
CA SER A 221 2.40 -8.11 -1.14
C SER A 221 1.06 -7.36 -1.17
N PRO A 222 1.06 -6.04 -0.92
CA PRO A 222 -0.18 -5.26 -0.85
C PRO A 222 -0.90 -5.24 -2.20
N LYS A 223 -2.23 -4.97 -2.16
CA LYS A 223 -3.05 -4.80 -3.37
C LYS A 223 -2.93 -3.38 -3.96
N ILE A 224 -2.60 -2.38 -3.13
CA ILE A 224 -2.36 -0.96 -3.46
C ILE A 224 -1.13 -0.50 -2.71
#